data_09a4385833334247646ac4c9081e87fb
#
_entry.id   09a4385833334247646ac4c9081e87fb
#
_cell.length_a   1.000
_cell.length_b   1.000
_cell.length_c   1.000
_cell.angle_alpha   90.00
_cell.angle_beta   90.00
_cell.angle_gamma   90.00
#
_symmetry.space_group_name_H-M   'P 1'
#
loop_
_entity.id
_entity.type
_entity.pdbx_description
1 polymer ?
#
loop_
_entity_poly.entity_id
_entity_poly.type
_entity_poly.pdbx_seq_one_letter_code
_entity_poly.pdbx_strand_id
1 'polypeptide(L)'
;MTQLPITLRRYRPADEDAAIELWRRTWQVSYPAIEVSARLEWWRQRWRNELVPSATITVAEMNARMVGFVTVDPVSLDLDQIVVAPEAWGSGVAAILVAEAKRISPKGLDLHVNKDNVRAIRFYQKQDFVICGEAMNWRSGAPVHKMSWRP
;
A
#
# COMPACT_ATOMS: atom_id res chain seq x y z
N MET A 1 28.62 -1.56 2.64
CA MET A 1 27.84 -1.88 1.45
C MET A 1 26.86 -0.75 1.17
N THR A 2 26.90 -0.19 -0.02
CA THR A 2 26.06 0.94 -0.37
C THR A 2 24.67 0.44 -0.77
N GLN A 3 23.64 0.97 -0.12
CA GLN A 3 22.27 0.71 -0.54
C GLN A 3 22.00 1.38 -1.89
N LEU A 4 21.28 0.69 -2.78
CA LEU A 4 20.82 1.31 -4.01
C LEU A 4 19.86 2.45 -3.70
N PRO A 5 19.93 3.58 -4.42
CA PRO A 5 19.02 4.69 -4.17
C PRO A 5 17.59 4.32 -4.54
N ILE A 6 16.65 4.78 -3.70
CA ILE A 6 15.22 4.65 -3.94
C ILE A 6 14.74 5.95 -4.57
N THR A 7 14.10 5.84 -5.73
CA THR A 7 13.51 6.99 -6.41
C THR A 7 12.01 6.86 -6.42
N LEU A 8 11.32 8.00 -6.28
CA LEU A 8 9.85 8.07 -6.35
C LEU A 8 9.45 8.77 -7.64
N ARG A 9 8.38 8.29 -8.24
CA ARG A 9 7.77 8.94 -9.40
C ARG A 9 6.28 8.66 -9.45
N ARG A 10 5.56 9.43 -10.25
CA ARG A 10 4.14 9.21 -10.48
C ARG A 10 3.90 7.94 -11.28
N TYR A 11 2.80 7.28 -10.97
CA TYR A 11 2.28 6.16 -11.74
C TYR A 11 1.90 6.59 -13.15
N ARG A 12 2.15 5.72 -14.10
CA ARG A 12 1.76 5.87 -15.51
C ARG A 12 0.98 4.62 -15.93
N PRO A 13 0.06 4.73 -16.92
CA PRO A 13 -0.70 3.57 -17.37
C PRO A 13 0.16 2.36 -17.77
N ALA A 14 1.37 2.60 -18.28
CA ALA A 14 2.31 1.53 -18.62
C ALA A 14 2.80 0.74 -17.40
N ASP A 15 2.59 1.24 -16.18
CA ASP A 15 3.00 0.56 -14.95
C ASP A 15 1.98 -0.47 -14.47
N GLU A 16 0.81 -0.56 -15.09
CA GLU A 16 -0.29 -1.38 -14.56
C GLU A 16 0.12 -2.83 -14.30
N ASP A 17 0.71 -3.49 -15.28
CA ASP A 17 1.07 -4.89 -15.14
C ASP A 17 2.09 -5.11 -14.02
N ALA A 18 3.08 -4.22 -13.91
CA ALA A 18 4.08 -4.30 -12.85
C ALA A 18 3.45 -4.10 -11.47
N ALA A 19 2.52 -3.14 -11.34
CA ALA A 19 1.84 -2.87 -10.08
C ALA A 19 0.94 -4.05 -9.67
N ILE A 20 0.18 -4.60 -10.60
CA ILE A 20 -0.70 -5.75 -10.34
C ILE A 20 0.13 -6.98 -9.93
N GLU A 21 1.22 -7.25 -10.63
CA GLU A 21 2.10 -8.38 -10.31
C GLU A 21 2.78 -8.19 -8.95
N LEU A 22 3.20 -6.98 -8.63
CA LEU A 22 3.79 -6.68 -7.32
C LEU A 22 2.78 -6.89 -6.20
N TRP A 23 1.55 -6.45 -6.40
CA TRP A 23 0.46 -6.69 -5.46
C TRP A 23 0.24 -8.19 -5.24
N ARG A 24 0.17 -8.97 -6.33
CA ARG A 24 0.00 -10.43 -6.26
C ARG A 24 1.11 -11.11 -5.45
N ARG A 25 2.36 -10.81 -5.79
CA ARG A 25 3.52 -11.41 -5.11
C ARG A 25 3.53 -11.11 -3.62
N THR A 26 3.26 -9.88 -3.28
CA THR A 26 3.32 -9.41 -1.90
C THR A 26 2.22 -10.04 -1.05
N TRP A 27 0.99 -10.07 -1.57
CA TRP A 27 -0.12 -10.69 -0.88
C TRP A 27 0.06 -12.21 -0.75
N GLN A 28 0.62 -12.86 -1.79
CA GLN A 28 0.85 -14.29 -1.74
C GLN A 28 1.89 -14.67 -0.68
N VAL A 29 2.93 -13.88 -0.51
CA VAL A 29 3.92 -14.08 0.55
C VAL A 29 3.31 -13.87 1.94
N SER A 30 2.49 -12.84 2.09
CA SER A 30 1.84 -12.52 3.37
C SER A 30 0.76 -13.52 3.75
N TYR A 31 0.07 -14.09 2.78
CA TYR A 31 -1.04 -15.02 2.98
C TYR A 31 -0.90 -16.26 2.09
N PRO A 32 0.04 -17.16 2.44
CA PRO A 32 0.35 -18.30 1.57
C PRO A 32 -0.84 -19.25 1.32
N ALA A 33 -1.79 -19.30 2.26
CA ALA A 33 -2.96 -20.18 2.15
C ALA A 33 -4.05 -19.63 1.21
N ILE A 34 -3.94 -18.36 0.79
CA ILE A 34 -4.92 -17.73 -0.09
C ILE A 34 -4.47 -17.88 -1.54
N GLU A 35 -5.40 -18.27 -2.41
CA GLU A 35 -5.17 -18.32 -3.85
C GLU A 35 -5.31 -16.92 -4.42
N VAL A 36 -4.24 -16.12 -4.30
CA VAL A 36 -4.28 -14.70 -4.70
C VAL A 36 -4.50 -14.55 -6.20
N SER A 37 -3.96 -15.47 -7.01
CA SER A 37 -4.13 -15.43 -8.46
C SER A 37 -5.60 -15.46 -8.89
N ALA A 38 -6.48 -16.11 -8.11
CA ALA A 38 -7.91 -16.14 -8.41
C ALA A 38 -8.60 -14.78 -8.26
N ARG A 39 -7.94 -13.83 -7.62
CA ARG A 39 -8.47 -12.49 -7.36
C ARG A 39 -7.94 -11.43 -8.31
N LEU A 40 -7.03 -11.79 -9.21
CA LEU A 40 -6.33 -10.81 -10.05
C LEU A 40 -7.26 -10.04 -10.98
N GLU A 41 -8.22 -10.70 -11.61
CA GLU A 41 -9.14 -10.01 -12.51
C GLU A 41 -9.98 -8.98 -11.76
N TRP A 42 -10.51 -9.37 -10.61
CA TRP A 42 -11.24 -8.42 -9.77
C TRP A 42 -10.35 -7.27 -9.33
N TRP A 43 -9.10 -7.55 -8.91
CA TRP A 43 -8.18 -6.53 -8.45
C TRP A 43 -7.84 -5.55 -9.57
N ARG A 44 -7.60 -6.06 -10.78
CA ARG A 44 -7.32 -5.22 -11.95
C ARG A 44 -8.48 -4.28 -12.26
N GLN A 45 -9.73 -4.78 -12.18
CA GLN A 45 -10.92 -3.96 -12.40
C GLN A 45 -11.03 -2.86 -11.33
N ARG A 46 -10.80 -3.22 -10.06
CA ARG A 46 -10.81 -2.25 -8.97
C ARG A 46 -9.72 -1.20 -9.15
N TRP A 47 -8.53 -1.63 -9.54
CA TRP A 47 -7.40 -0.74 -9.82
C TRP A 47 -7.75 0.30 -10.87
N ARG A 48 -8.26 -0.16 -12.01
CA ARG A 48 -8.61 0.73 -13.13
C ARG A 48 -9.79 1.63 -12.85
N ASN A 49 -10.81 1.13 -12.18
CA ASN A 49 -12.11 1.82 -12.08
C ASN A 49 -12.23 2.63 -10.80
N GLU A 50 -11.53 2.29 -9.75
CA GLU A 50 -11.65 2.96 -8.46
C GLU A 50 -10.38 3.69 -8.05
N LEU A 51 -9.21 3.04 -8.10
CA LEU A 51 -7.99 3.64 -7.59
C LEU A 51 -7.36 4.64 -8.56
N VAL A 52 -7.13 4.25 -9.81
CA VAL A 52 -6.51 5.14 -10.79
C VAL A 52 -7.26 6.46 -10.97
N PRO A 53 -8.61 6.46 -11.05
CA PRO A 53 -9.34 7.73 -11.24
C PRO A 53 -9.31 8.67 -10.03
N SER A 54 -9.24 8.16 -8.81
CA SER A 54 -9.43 8.97 -7.60
C SER A 54 -8.16 9.18 -6.78
N ALA A 55 -7.21 8.27 -6.87
CA ALA A 55 -6.01 8.30 -6.05
C ALA A 55 -4.83 8.93 -6.78
N THR A 56 -3.96 9.57 -5.99
CA THR A 56 -2.61 9.87 -6.42
C THR A 56 -1.75 8.63 -6.13
N ILE A 57 -1.13 8.08 -7.15
CA ILE A 57 -0.34 6.86 -7.03
C ILE A 57 1.13 7.18 -7.27
N THR A 58 1.96 6.86 -6.29
CA THR A 58 3.41 7.04 -6.34
C THR A 58 4.08 5.68 -6.40
N VAL A 59 5.00 5.53 -7.34
CA VAL A 59 5.79 4.31 -7.54
C VAL A 59 7.18 4.53 -6.96
N ALA A 60 7.68 3.54 -6.23
CA ALA A 60 9.06 3.50 -5.76
C ALA A 60 9.87 2.57 -6.65
N GLU A 61 11.01 3.04 -7.09
CA GLU A 61 11.93 2.28 -7.93
C GLU A 61 13.31 2.15 -7.28
N MET A 62 13.92 1.02 -7.52
CA MET A 62 15.27 0.73 -7.12
C MET A 62 15.94 0.03 -8.29
N ASN A 63 17.03 0.58 -8.83
CA ASN A 63 17.70 0.04 -10.01
C ASN A 63 16.74 -0.14 -11.19
N ALA A 64 15.93 0.89 -11.47
CA ALA A 64 14.94 0.93 -12.55
C ALA A 64 13.83 -0.14 -12.46
N ARG A 65 13.67 -0.78 -11.30
CA ARG A 65 12.62 -1.78 -11.06
C ARG A 65 11.64 -1.26 -10.02
N MET A 66 10.35 -1.51 -10.24
CA MET A 66 9.32 -1.17 -9.25
C MET A 66 9.51 -2.06 -8.02
N VAL A 67 9.73 -1.43 -6.87
CA VAL A 67 9.86 -2.13 -5.59
C VAL A 67 8.75 -1.77 -4.61
N GLY A 68 7.87 -0.85 -4.98
CA GLY A 68 6.73 -0.50 -4.15
C GLY A 68 5.85 0.55 -4.78
N PHE A 69 4.68 0.74 -4.20
CA PHE A 69 3.79 1.85 -4.56
C PHE A 69 2.86 2.18 -3.40
N VAL A 70 2.29 3.37 -3.44
CA VAL A 70 1.30 3.82 -2.47
C VAL A 70 0.18 4.54 -3.21
N THR A 71 -1.06 4.33 -2.79
CA THR A 71 -2.24 5.01 -3.34
C THR A 71 -2.89 5.86 -2.27
N VAL A 72 -3.06 7.14 -2.55
CA VAL A 72 -3.62 8.10 -1.61
C VAL A 72 -4.68 8.95 -2.30
N ASP A 73 -5.87 9.01 -1.73
CA ASP A 73 -6.89 9.97 -2.13
C ASP A 73 -6.86 11.15 -1.14
N PRO A 74 -6.32 12.32 -1.52
CA PRO A 74 -6.22 13.44 -0.59
C PRO A 74 -7.56 14.10 -0.28
N VAL A 75 -8.61 13.80 -1.02
CA VAL A 75 -9.96 14.31 -0.76
C VAL A 75 -10.63 13.53 0.36
N SER A 76 -10.59 12.20 0.29
CA SER A 76 -11.16 11.33 1.32
C SER A 76 -10.18 11.02 2.46
N LEU A 77 -8.90 11.34 2.28
CA LEU A 77 -7.78 11.00 3.17
C LEU A 77 -7.45 9.50 3.16
N ASP A 78 -7.98 8.74 2.22
CA ASP A 78 -7.83 7.29 2.22
C ASP A 78 -6.49 6.87 1.63
N LEU A 79 -5.70 6.14 2.43
CA LEU A 79 -4.54 5.40 1.97
C LEU A 79 -5.01 3.96 1.75
N ASP A 80 -5.36 3.64 0.50
CA ASP A 80 -5.95 2.33 0.19
C ASP A 80 -4.88 1.24 0.13
N GLN A 81 -3.76 1.52 -0.53
CA GLN A 81 -2.71 0.52 -0.73
C GLN A 81 -1.34 1.10 -0.44
N ILE A 82 -0.54 0.33 0.27
CA ILE A 82 0.91 0.48 0.32
C ILE A 82 1.51 -0.91 0.15
N VAL A 83 2.29 -1.07 -0.89
CA VAL A 83 2.85 -2.37 -1.26
C VAL A 83 4.36 -2.22 -1.42
N VAL A 84 5.12 -3.11 -0.81
CA VAL A 84 6.58 -3.16 -0.94
C VAL A 84 6.97 -4.57 -1.31
N ALA A 85 7.80 -4.71 -2.35
CA ALA A 85 8.31 -5.99 -2.79
C ALA A 85 8.92 -6.77 -1.62
N PRO A 86 8.65 -8.08 -1.49
CA PRO A 86 9.21 -8.85 -0.36
C PRO A 86 10.72 -8.74 -0.23
N GLU A 87 11.46 -8.72 -1.33
CA GLU A 87 12.91 -8.58 -1.32
C GLU A 87 13.40 -7.21 -0.83
N ALA A 88 12.51 -6.23 -0.77
CA ALA A 88 12.82 -4.88 -0.29
C ALA A 88 12.32 -4.63 1.15
N TRP A 89 11.73 -5.62 1.80
CA TRP A 89 11.29 -5.47 3.18
C TRP A 89 12.50 -5.20 4.09
N GLY A 90 12.33 -4.25 5.01
CA GLY A 90 13.42 -3.83 5.90
C GLY A 90 14.40 -2.84 5.29
N SER A 91 14.19 -2.43 4.03
CA SER A 91 15.10 -1.51 3.32
C SER A 91 14.74 -0.03 3.51
N GLY A 92 13.61 0.28 4.13
CA GLY A 92 13.14 1.65 4.31
C GLY A 92 12.18 2.14 3.23
N VAL A 93 11.85 1.32 2.22
CA VAL A 93 10.93 1.72 1.15
C VAL A 93 9.55 2.07 1.71
N ALA A 94 9.02 1.28 2.64
CA ALA A 94 7.71 1.53 3.21
C ALA A 94 7.65 2.88 3.93
N ALA A 95 8.68 3.22 4.70
CA ALA A 95 8.75 4.50 5.41
C ALA A 95 8.82 5.68 4.43
N ILE A 96 9.56 5.53 3.33
CA ILE A 96 9.64 6.55 2.28
C ILE A 96 8.27 6.74 1.62
N LEU A 97 7.55 5.66 1.33
CA LEU A 97 6.21 5.73 0.74
C LEU A 97 5.20 6.38 1.69
N VAL A 98 5.28 6.10 2.98
CA VAL A 98 4.41 6.76 3.97
C VAL A 98 4.72 8.25 4.06
N ALA A 99 6.00 8.64 4.05
CA ALA A 99 6.38 10.05 4.05
C ALA A 99 5.81 10.77 2.82
N GLU A 100 5.87 10.14 1.66
CA GLU A 100 5.28 10.68 0.43
C GLU A 100 3.75 10.78 0.54
N ALA A 101 3.10 9.78 1.12
CA ALA A 101 1.66 9.79 1.35
C ALA A 101 1.25 10.99 2.24
N LYS A 102 2.01 11.25 3.29
CA LYS A 102 1.77 12.41 4.17
C LYS A 102 1.96 13.74 3.44
N ARG A 103 2.93 13.80 2.52
CA ARG A 103 3.15 14.98 1.69
C ARG A 103 1.97 15.24 0.74
N ILE A 104 1.43 14.17 0.14
CA ILE A 104 0.28 14.25 -0.77
C ILE A 104 -0.99 14.63 -0.01
N SER A 105 -1.16 14.13 1.20
CA SER A 105 -2.35 14.34 2.02
C SER A 105 -1.96 14.93 3.38
N PRO A 106 -1.58 16.22 3.40
CA PRO A 106 -1.04 16.84 4.62
C PRO A 106 -2.08 17.04 5.71
N LYS A 107 -3.36 16.93 5.41
CA LYS A 107 -4.44 17.04 6.40
C LYS A 107 -4.65 15.76 7.20
N GLY A 108 -4.16 14.65 6.72
CA GLY A 108 -4.27 13.37 7.40
C GLY A 108 -4.37 12.20 6.46
N LEU A 109 -4.31 11.00 7.02
CA LEU A 109 -4.44 9.74 6.31
C LEU A 109 -5.23 8.76 7.17
N ASP A 110 -6.10 7.99 6.53
CA ASP A 110 -6.83 6.89 7.14
C ASP A 110 -6.54 5.61 6.36
N LEU A 111 -6.42 4.51 7.07
CA LEU A 111 -6.22 3.20 6.43
C LEU A 111 -6.92 2.10 7.21
N HIS A 112 -7.10 0.97 6.55
CA HIS A 112 -7.58 -0.26 7.17
C HIS A 112 -6.49 -1.32 7.08
N VAL A 113 -6.30 -2.07 8.14
CA VAL A 113 -5.30 -3.13 8.21
C VAL A 113 -5.91 -4.35 8.89
N ASN A 114 -5.62 -5.54 8.36
CA ASN A 114 -6.10 -6.79 8.98
C ASN A 114 -5.56 -6.90 10.41
N LYS A 115 -6.44 -7.28 11.35
CA LYS A 115 -6.05 -7.40 12.76
C LYS A 115 -4.95 -8.41 13.01
N ASP A 116 -4.83 -9.44 12.16
CA ASP A 116 -3.79 -10.45 12.26
C ASP A 116 -2.45 -10.00 11.69
N ASN A 117 -2.41 -8.88 10.98
CA ASN A 117 -1.18 -8.34 10.40
C ASN A 117 -0.44 -7.47 11.41
N VAL A 118 0.11 -8.11 12.45
CA VAL A 118 0.78 -7.42 13.54
C VAL A 118 1.99 -6.61 13.07
N ARG A 119 2.70 -7.12 12.07
CA ARG A 119 3.86 -6.43 11.50
C ARG A 119 3.49 -5.09 10.90
N ALA A 120 2.43 -5.07 10.09
CA ALA A 120 1.95 -3.83 9.48
C ALA A 120 1.43 -2.85 10.53
N ILE A 121 0.67 -3.34 11.51
CA ILE A 121 0.15 -2.49 12.59
C ILE A 121 1.30 -1.80 13.32
N ARG A 122 2.33 -2.54 13.70
CA ARG A 122 3.51 -1.98 14.37
C ARG A 122 4.24 -0.97 13.50
N PHE A 123 4.36 -1.26 12.21
CA PHE A 123 4.97 -0.34 11.27
C PHE A 123 4.20 0.98 11.23
N TYR A 124 2.87 0.93 11.08
CA TYR A 124 2.05 2.14 11.03
C TYR A 124 2.11 2.93 12.34
N GLN A 125 2.14 2.23 13.48
CA GLN A 125 2.30 2.90 14.77
C GLN A 125 3.62 3.67 14.86
N LYS A 126 4.70 3.13 14.31
CA LYS A 126 5.99 3.83 14.23
C LYS A 126 5.95 5.03 13.28
N GLN A 127 5.00 5.06 12.36
CA GLN A 127 4.77 6.18 11.46
C GLN A 127 3.71 7.15 11.99
N ASP A 128 3.43 7.10 13.29
CA ASP A 128 2.50 7.99 14.00
C ASP A 128 1.03 7.77 13.68
N PHE A 129 0.67 6.60 13.17
CA PHE A 129 -0.73 6.21 13.06
C PHE A 129 -1.21 5.63 14.38
N VAL A 130 -2.48 5.87 14.70
CA VAL A 130 -3.14 5.32 15.88
C VAL A 130 -4.36 4.51 15.47
N ILE A 131 -4.62 3.45 16.20
CA ILE A 131 -5.85 2.68 16.02
C ILE A 131 -7.01 3.53 16.51
N CYS A 132 -8.00 3.77 15.65
CA CYS A 132 -9.13 4.63 15.97
C CYS A 132 -10.50 3.97 15.76
N GLY A 133 -10.52 2.72 15.33
CA GLY A 133 -11.77 2.00 15.12
C GLY A 133 -11.55 0.60 14.63
N GLU A 134 -12.66 -0.10 14.47
CA GLU A 134 -12.70 -1.47 13.99
C GLU A 134 -13.77 -1.60 12.91
N ALA A 135 -13.54 -2.51 11.96
CA ALA A 135 -14.49 -2.81 10.91
C ALA A 135 -14.29 -4.25 10.44
N MET A 136 -15.11 -4.68 9.52
CA MET A 136 -14.92 -5.94 8.82
C MET A 136 -14.70 -5.65 7.35
N ASN A 137 -13.74 -6.34 6.75
CA ASN A 137 -13.56 -6.29 5.32
C ASN A 137 -14.81 -6.89 4.67
N TRP A 138 -15.55 -6.09 3.91
CA TRP A 138 -16.83 -6.53 3.34
C TRP A 138 -16.68 -7.66 2.32
N ARG A 139 -15.47 -7.88 1.77
CA ARG A 139 -15.20 -8.96 0.84
C ARG A 139 -14.83 -10.27 1.53
N SER A 140 -13.83 -10.21 2.42
CA SER A 140 -13.29 -11.40 3.06
C SER A 140 -13.98 -11.74 4.35
N GLY A 141 -14.72 -10.79 4.94
CA GLY A 141 -15.25 -10.91 6.29
C GLY A 141 -14.19 -10.82 7.38
N ALA A 142 -12.94 -10.57 7.02
CA ALA A 142 -11.85 -10.50 7.98
C ALA A 142 -11.98 -9.24 8.85
N PRO A 143 -11.68 -9.35 10.16
CA PRO A 143 -11.67 -8.16 11.01
C PRO A 143 -10.47 -7.27 10.71
N VAL A 144 -10.71 -5.94 10.66
CA VAL A 144 -9.68 -4.96 10.40
C VAL A 144 -9.70 -3.88 11.47
N HIS A 145 -8.53 -3.28 11.71
CA HIS A 145 -8.42 -2.03 12.44
C HIS A 145 -8.45 -0.86 11.47
N LYS A 146 -9.16 0.20 11.86
CA LYS A 146 -9.00 1.49 11.23
C LYS A 146 -7.89 2.23 11.96
N MET A 147 -6.94 2.76 11.20
CA MET A 147 -5.85 3.57 11.76
C MET A 147 -5.85 4.94 11.10
N SER A 148 -5.48 5.96 11.85
CA SER A 148 -5.45 7.33 11.37
C SER A 148 -4.17 8.02 11.77
N TRP A 149 -3.70 8.89 10.86
CA TRP A 149 -2.65 9.86 11.14
C TRP A 149 -3.20 11.26 10.92
N ARG A 150 -2.93 12.16 11.87
CA ARG A 150 -3.22 13.60 11.76
C ARG A 150 -1.97 14.39 12.12
N PRO A 151 -1.69 15.49 11.42
CA PRO A 151 -0.53 16.32 11.73
C PRO A 151 -0.61 17.02 13.08
#